data_ea04fe3e80ffd98a4ed975a77370a169
#
_entry.id   ea04fe3e80ffd98a4ed975a77370a169
#
_cell.length_a   1.000
_cell.length_b   1.000
_cell.length_c   1.000
_cell.angle_alpha   90.00
_cell.angle_beta   90.00
_cell.angle_gamma   90.00
#
_symmetry.space_group_name_H-M   'P 1'
#
loop_
_entity.id
_entity.type
_entity.pdbx_description
1 polymer ?
#
loop_
_entity_poly.entity_id
_entity_poly.type
_entity_poly.pdbx_seq_one_letter_code
_entity_poly.pdbx_strand_id
1 'polypeptide(L)'
;MKAAIIIPVHNRREVTLRCLRHLKGLGLQENFRVVVVDDGSADGTSRAISAEFPEIVLLQGDGELYWTGAMLLGMQRSLKIGAKFLFWLNDDCLPEPGCLERMLEYLQMNPRSVCGASCFTEASLVPVKTAFRGRTDFSAFGNSVTEVQGLSGYCVGIPAQLCSEIGLPNAKRLPHYAGDTIYTLRAYRKGYRVVLLADAKACLLDKHDQSGFKERAQASRYGRGKFIRKTFFEKKSMYYLRGQYWYHSYKYGFPVGAIYFLCKLLRWSFLTGRYAGQRQS
;
A
#
# COMPACT_ATOMS: atom_id res chain seq x y z
N MET A 1 24.04 -5.23 -5.51
CA MET A 1 22.63 -4.97 -5.14
C MET A 1 22.13 -3.74 -5.88
N LYS A 2 21.02 -3.84 -6.63
CA LYS A 2 20.44 -2.71 -7.35
C LYS A 2 19.16 -2.20 -6.67
N ALA A 3 18.37 -3.08 -6.08
CA ALA A 3 17.05 -2.78 -5.54
C ALA A 3 16.81 -3.40 -4.15
N ALA A 4 15.85 -2.83 -3.40
CA ALA A 4 15.35 -3.40 -2.16
C ALA A 4 13.84 -3.61 -2.25
N ILE A 5 13.36 -4.79 -1.83
CA ILE A 5 11.94 -5.11 -1.66
C ILE A 5 11.60 -4.88 -0.19
N ILE A 6 10.62 -4.03 0.08
CA ILE A 6 10.21 -3.62 1.43
C ILE A 6 8.84 -4.21 1.70
N ILE A 7 8.72 -5.04 2.75
CA ILE A 7 7.51 -5.76 3.11
C ILE A 7 7.10 -5.38 4.54
N PRO A 8 5.99 -4.67 4.73
CA PRO A 8 5.44 -4.36 6.05
C PRO A 8 4.61 -5.54 6.54
N VAL A 9 4.80 -6.00 7.77
CA VAL A 9 4.07 -7.13 8.35
C VAL A 9 3.61 -6.83 9.78
N HIS A 10 2.46 -7.40 10.18
CA HIS A 10 1.96 -7.33 11.54
C HIS A 10 0.94 -8.44 11.81
N ASN A 11 1.29 -9.42 12.67
CA ASN A 11 0.45 -10.55 13.06
C ASN A 11 -0.13 -11.34 11.87
N ARG A 12 0.73 -11.68 10.90
CA ARG A 12 0.37 -12.40 9.66
C ARG A 12 1.39 -13.48 9.30
N ARG A 13 1.87 -14.23 10.30
CA ARG A 13 2.97 -15.19 10.16
C ARG A 13 2.86 -16.06 8.91
N GLU A 14 1.77 -16.78 8.73
CA GLU A 14 1.63 -17.76 7.64
C GLU A 14 1.63 -17.08 6.24
N VAL A 15 0.94 -15.94 6.12
CA VAL A 15 0.89 -15.16 4.87
C VAL A 15 2.28 -14.63 4.55
N THR A 16 2.96 -14.05 5.54
CA THR A 16 4.31 -13.51 5.39
C THR A 16 5.30 -14.60 4.98
N LEU A 17 5.32 -15.76 5.66
CA LEU A 17 6.21 -16.87 5.29
C LEU A 17 5.91 -17.42 3.90
N ARG A 18 4.64 -17.51 3.48
CA ARG A 18 4.25 -17.87 2.11
C ARG A 18 4.85 -16.91 1.09
N CYS A 19 4.74 -15.60 1.34
CA CYS A 19 5.32 -14.56 0.49
C CYS A 19 6.85 -14.70 0.39
N LEU A 20 7.54 -14.86 1.52
CA LEU A 20 9.00 -14.96 1.54
C LEU A 20 9.51 -16.23 0.85
N ARG A 21 8.86 -17.39 1.02
CA ARG A 21 9.16 -18.64 0.28
C ARG A 21 8.96 -18.43 -1.21
N HIS A 22 7.87 -17.77 -1.60
CA HIS A 22 7.61 -17.44 -3.00
C HIS A 22 8.72 -16.57 -3.59
N LEU A 23 9.11 -15.47 -2.92
CA LEU A 23 10.22 -14.61 -3.37
C LEU A 23 11.56 -15.35 -3.46
N LYS A 24 11.84 -16.24 -2.50
CA LYS A 24 13.04 -17.09 -2.54
C LYS A 24 13.04 -18.02 -3.75
N GLY A 25 11.88 -18.59 -4.09
CA GLY A 25 11.68 -19.42 -5.27
C GLY A 25 11.88 -18.69 -6.60
N LEU A 26 11.69 -17.36 -6.64
CA LEU A 26 11.94 -16.54 -7.83
C LEU A 26 13.44 -16.29 -8.11
N GLY A 27 14.35 -16.60 -7.19
CA GLY A 27 15.79 -16.46 -7.41
C GLY A 27 16.31 -15.02 -7.52
N LEU A 28 15.70 -14.06 -6.83
CA LEU A 28 15.91 -12.62 -6.99
C LEU A 28 17.20 -12.06 -6.32
N GLN A 29 17.99 -12.88 -5.62
CA GLN A 29 19.04 -12.45 -4.67
C GLN A 29 20.16 -11.59 -5.29
N GLU A 30 20.45 -11.75 -6.57
CA GLU A 30 21.50 -10.96 -7.24
C GLU A 30 21.17 -9.47 -7.35
N ASN A 31 19.91 -9.16 -7.67
CA ASN A 31 19.46 -7.80 -7.93
C ASN A 31 18.70 -7.18 -6.76
N PHE A 32 18.07 -7.99 -5.90
CA PHE A 32 17.16 -7.52 -4.87
C PHE A 32 17.59 -7.96 -3.47
N ARG A 33 17.48 -7.04 -2.51
CA ARG A 33 17.57 -7.33 -1.07
C ARG A 33 16.19 -7.22 -0.47
N VAL A 34 15.77 -8.25 0.26
CA VAL A 34 14.48 -8.20 0.98
C VAL A 34 14.70 -7.53 2.34
N VAL A 35 13.83 -6.56 2.65
CA VAL A 35 13.75 -5.84 3.92
C VAL A 35 12.34 -6.02 4.47
N VAL A 36 12.19 -6.79 5.54
CA VAL A 36 10.90 -6.96 6.21
C VAL A 36 10.85 -6.02 7.41
N VAL A 37 9.74 -5.33 7.58
CA VAL A 37 9.46 -4.50 8.76
C VAL A 37 8.31 -5.12 9.53
N ASP A 38 8.65 -5.81 10.62
CA ASP A 38 7.67 -6.39 11.54
C ASP A 38 7.23 -5.36 12.57
N ASP A 39 6.02 -4.85 12.41
CA ASP A 39 5.45 -3.84 13.31
C ASP A 39 4.90 -4.46 14.60
N GLY A 40 5.79 -5.06 15.40
CA GLY A 40 5.47 -5.57 16.72
C GLY A 40 4.53 -6.77 16.70
N SER A 41 4.74 -7.76 15.83
CA SER A 41 3.95 -8.99 15.81
C SER A 41 4.11 -9.81 17.10
N ALA A 42 2.98 -10.32 17.62
CA ALA A 42 2.92 -11.17 18.80
C ALA A 42 2.71 -12.67 18.45
N ASP A 43 2.50 -13.00 17.17
CA ASP A 43 2.20 -14.36 16.67
C ASP A 43 3.45 -15.20 16.34
N GLY A 44 4.64 -14.68 16.65
CA GLY A 44 5.92 -15.32 16.35
C GLY A 44 6.45 -15.09 14.93
N THR A 45 5.87 -14.16 14.17
CA THR A 45 6.31 -13.77 12.81
C THR A 45 7.80 -13.52 12.74
N SER A 46 8.34 -12.60 13.54
CA SER A 46 9.77 -12.24 13.53
C SER A 46 10.68 -13.43 13.80
N ARG A 47 10.33 -14.26 14.80
CA ARG A 47 11.12 -15.46 15.15
C ARG A 47 11.16 -16.46 13.99
N ALA A 48 10.03 -16.67 13.31
CA ALA A 48 9.94 -17.57 12.17
C ALA A 48 10.74 -17.04 10.98
N ILE A 49 10.69 -15.74 10.68
CA ILE A 49 11.48 -15.10 9.61
C ILE A 49 12.98 -15.28 9.89
N SER A 50 13.44 -14.96 11.12
CA SER A 50 14.86 -15.07 11.47
C SER A 50 15.39 -16.51 11.38
N ALA A 51 14.54 -17.50 11.68
CA ALA A 51 14.91 -18.92 11.61
C ALA A 51 14.99 -19.45 10.16
N GLU A 52 14.05 -19.05 9.28
CA GLU A 52 13.93 -19.61 7.92
C GLU A 52 14.67 -18.76 6.87
N PHE A 53 14.84 -17.46 7.10
CA PHE A 53 15.42 -16.51 6.14
C PHE A 53 16.46 -15.59 6.81
N PRO A 54 17.61 -16.14 7.27
CA PRO A 54 18.64 -15.37 7.97
C PRO A 54 19.29 -14.28 7.10
N GLU A 55 19.16 -14.36 5.77
CA GLU A 55 19.65 -13.39 4.80
C GLU A 55 18.79 -12.12 4.69
N ILE A 56 17.56 -12.16 5.20
CA ILE A 56 16.62 -11.03 5.13
C ILE A 56 16.99 -9.96 6.16
N VAL A 57 16.92 -8.71 5.77
CA VAL A 57 17.02 -7.59 6.71
C VAL A 57 15.71 -7.44 7.44
N LEU A 58 15.63 -7.94 8.67
CA LEU A 58 14.45 -7.81 9.53
C LEU A 58 14.58 -6.58 10.43
N LEU A 59 13.57 -5.70 10.37
CA LEU A 59 13.44 -4.51 11.22
C LEU A 59 12.24 -4.68 12.15
N GLN A 60 12.36 -4.18 13.38
CA GLN A 60 11.31 -4.23 14.39
C GLN A 60 10.65 -2.87 14.54
N GLY A 61 9.31 -2.85 14.53
CA GLY A 61 8.48 -1.74 14.95
C GLY A 61 7.95 -1.92 16.37
N ASP A 62 7.21 -0.94 16.83
CA ASP A 62 6.60 -0.88 18.16
C ASP A 62 5.10 -1.28 18.19
N GLY A 63 4.54 -1.68 17.04
CA GLY A 63 3.11 -1.99 16.85
C GLY A 63 2.27 -0.78 16.44
N GLU A 64 2.87 0.41 16.37
CA GLU A 64 2.18 1.67 16.04
C GLU A 64 2.66 2.31 14.72
N LEU A 65 3.54 1.63 13.97
CA LEU A 65 4.03 2.11 12.67
C LEU A 65 2.92 2.09 11.61
N TYR A 66 2.08 1.08 11.65
CA TYR A 66 1.11 0.79 10.60
C TYR A 66 1.79 0.65 9.23
N TRP A 67 1.01 0.61 8.13
CA TRP A 67 1.59 0.39 6.81
C TRP A 67 2.59 1.49 6.41
N THR A 68 2.20 2.76 6.56
CA THR A 68 3.04 3.88 6.08
C THR A 68 4.30 4.07 6.93
N GLY A 69 4.21 3.86 8.24
CA GLY A 69 5.38 3.95 9.12
C GLY A 69 6.35 2.79 8.91
N ALA A 70 5.84 1.58 8.69
CA ALA A 70 6.67 0.42 8.36
C ALA A 70 7.37 0.61 7.00
N MET A 71 6.65 1.10 5.98
CA MET A 71 7.26 1.47 4.70
C MET A 71 8.32 2.56 4.85
N LEU A 72 8.04 3.61 5.63
CA LEU A 72 9.00 4.67 5.93
C LEU A 72 10.31 4.11 6.53
N LEU A 73 10.21 3.25 7.55
CA LEU A 73 11.35 2.62 8.22
C LEU A 73 12.14 1.73 7.25
N GLY A 74 11.44 0.90 6.45
CA GLY A 74 12.03 0.05 5.44
C GLY A 74 12.73 0.84 4.32
N MET A 75 12.12 1.95 3.85
CA MET A 75 12.73 2.85 2.87
C MET A 75 14.01 3.50 3.41
N GLN A 76 13.98 4.00 4.64
CA GLN A 76 15.17 4.58 5.29
C GLN A 76 16.32 3.57 5.37
N ARG A 77 16.03 2.32 5.77
CA ARG A 77 17.03 1.26 5.82
C ARG A 77 17.56 0.93 4.44
N SER A 78 16.68 0.80 3.45
CA SER A 78 17.03 0.46 2.07
C SER A 78 17.93 1.53 1.43
N LEU A 79 17.62 2.81 1.63
CA LEU A 79 18.47 3.92 1.19
C LEU A 79 19.84 3.89 1.89
N LYS A 80 19.88 3.63 3.20
CA LYS A 80 21.13 3.54 3.98
C LYS A 80 22.07 2.42 3.50
N ILE A 81 21.51 1.31 2.99
CA ILE A 81 22.31 0.21 2.42
C ILE A 81 22.58 0.39 0.91
N GLY A 82 22.27 1.56 0.34
CA GLY A 82 22.65 1.95 -1.01
C GLY A 82 21.74 1.44 -2.12
N ALA A 83 20.48 1.08 -1.83
CA ALA A 83 19.53 0.69 -2.86
C ALA A 83 19.23 1.85 -3.80
N LYS A 84 19.34 1.62 -5.12
CA LYS A 84 19.02 2.60 -6.16
C LYS A 84 17.53 2.62 -6.52
N PHE A 85 16.85 1.50 -6.29
CA PHE A 85 15.42 1.32 -6.52
C PHE A 85 14.78 0.68 -5.28
N LEU A 86 13.58 1.13 -4.93
CA LEU A 86 12.80 0.66 -3.80
C LEU A 86 11.52 0.03 -4.33
N PHE A 87 11.20 -1.17 -3.89
CA PHE A 87 9.97 -1.87 -4.23
C PHE A 87 9.12 -2.03 -2.99
N TRP A 88 7.94 -1.47 -2.99
CA TRP A 88 6.91 -1.77 -2.00
C TRP A 88 6.23 -3.06 -2.40
N LEU A 89 6.08 -3.97 -1.46
CA LEU A 89 5.38 -5.22 -1.65
C LEU A 89 4.57 -5.56 -0.40
N ASN A 90 3.27 -5.75 -0.55
CA ASN A 90 2.48 -6.31 0.54
C ASN A 90 2.73 -7.83 0.64
N ASP A 91 2.66 -8.38 1.86
CA ASP A 91 2.89 -9.82 2.12
C ASP A 91 1.79 -10.73 1.55
N ASP A 92 0.66 -10.17 1.10
CA ASP A 92 -0.43 -10.85 0.40
C ASP A 92 -0.43 -10.61 -1.13
N CYS A 93 0.65 -10.04 -1.65
CA CYS A 93 0.84 -9.81 -3.08
C CYS A 93 2.04 -10.63 -3.57
N LEU A 94 1.78 -11.62 -4.42
CA LEU A 94 2.80 -12.53 -4.95
C LEU A 94 3.15 -12.14 -6.40
N PRO A 95 4.33 -11.55 -6.66
CA PRO A 95 4.78 -11.25 -8.01
C PRO A 95 4.97 -12.53 -8.84
N GLU A 96 4.47 -12.56 -10.08
CA GLU A 96 4.75 -13.65 -11.01
C GLU A 96 6.24 -13.67 -11.41
N PRO A 97 6.78 -14.80 -11.89
CA PRO A 97 8.15 -14.87 -12.43
C PRO A 97 8.39 -13.78 -13.48
N GLY A 98 9.49 -13.03 -13.36
CA GLY A 98 9.84 -11.92 -14.25
C GLY A 98 9.16 -10.58 -13.92
N CYS A 99 8.17 -10.53 -13.01
CA CYS A 99 7.44 -9.29 -12.68
C CYS A 99 8.36 -8.20 -12.12
N LEU A 100 9.13 -8.50 -11.10
CA LEU A 100 10.01 -7.52 -10.44
C LEU A 100 11.19 -7.12 -11.31
N GLU A 101 11.73 -8.05 -12.08
CA GLU A 101 12.78 -7.79 -13.08
C GLU A 101 12.27 -6.83 -14.17
N ARG A 102 11.08 -7.10 -14.71
CA ARG A 102 10.43 -6.24 -15.71
C ARG A 102 10.20 -4.81 -15.19
N MET A 103 9.75 -4.69 -13.92
CA MET A 103 9.59 -3.39 -13.27
C MET A 103 10.95 -2.68 -13.08
N LEU A 104 11.99 -3.42 -12.68
CA LEU A 104 13.34 -2.88 -12.49
C LEU A 104 13.92 -2.38 -13.82
N GLU A 105 13.80 -3.16 -14.90
CA GLU A 105 14.21 -2.76 -16.25
C GLU A 105 13.50 -1.48 -16.70
N TYR A 106 12.17 -1.43 -16.50
CA TYR A 106 11.40 -0.23 -16.85
C TYR A 106 11.93 1.02 -16.14
N LEU A 107 12.21 0.92 -14.82
CA LEU A 107 12.75 2.03 -14.03
C LEU A 107 14.17 2.43 -14.45
N GLN A 108 15.01 1.47 -14.84
CA GLN A 108 16.36 1.74 -15.34
C GLN A 108 16.33 2.50 -16.69
N MET A 109 15.41 2.12 -17.57
CA MET A 109 15.21 2.78 -18.86
C MET A 109 14.47 4.12 -18.73
N ASN A 110 13.68 4.31 -17.66
CA ASN A 110 12.85 5.48 -17.42
C ASN A 110 13.11 6.05 -16.01
N PRO A 111 14.25 6.70 -15.75
CA PRO A 111 14.72 7.05 -14.40
C PRO A 111 13.80 8.05 -13.66
N ARG A 112 12.96 8.80 -14.38
CA ARG A 112 11.93 9.68 -13.79
C ARG A 112 10.54 9.04 -13.80
N SER A 113 10.46 7.75 -13.44
CA SER A 113 9.20 7.03 -13.40
C SER A 113 8.99 6.32 -12.05
N VAL A 114 7.72 6.09 -11.72
CA VAL A 114 7.25 5.18 -10.68
C VAL A 114 6.33 4.18 -11.36
N CYS A 115 6.52 2.89 -11.14
CA CYS A 115 5.71 1.87 -11.79
C CYS A 115 5.02 0.96 -10.77
N GLY A 116 3.81 0.50 -11.11
CA GLY A 116 3.06 -0.51 -10.38
C GLY A 116 2.85 -1.76 -11.22
N ALA A 117 2.81 -2.92 -10.59
CA ALA A 117 2.41 -4.17 -11.23
C ALA A 117 0.91 -4.22 -11.48
N SER A 118 0.48 -4.96 -12.50
CA SER A 118 -0.90 -5.34 -12.72
C SER A 118 -1.28 -6.47 -11.77
N CYS A 119 -2.17 -6.21 -10.82
CA CYS A 119 -2.55 -7.16 -9.79
C CYS A 119 -3.84 -7.88 -10.15
N PHE A 120 -3.90 -9.19 -9.88
CA PHE A 120 -5.06 -10.06 -10.06
C PHE A 120 -5.40 -10.72 -8.73
N THR A 121 -6.61 -11.26 -8.59
CA THR A 121 -6.94 -12.18 -7.50
C THR A 121 -6.85 -13.63 -8.00
N GLU A 122 -6.59 -14.59 -7.10
CA GLU A 122 -6.58 -16.03 -7.45
C GLU A 122 -7.88 -16.50 -8.18
N ALA A 123 -9.00 -15.83 -7.90
CA ALA A 123 -10.32 -16.20 -8.46
C ALA A 123 -10.66 -15.45 -9.76
N SER A 124 -9.83 -14.51 -10.23
CA SER A 124 -10.20 -13.64 -11.36
C SER A 124 -9.01 -13.38 -12.28
N LEU A 125 -9.24 -13.57 -13.58
CA LEU A 125 -8.31 -13.19 -14.65
C LEU A 125 -8.39 -11.68 -14.98
N VAL A 126 -9.32 -10.95 -14.37
CA VAL A 126 -9.47 -9.51 -14.58
C VAL A 126 -8.59 -8.74 -13.57
N PRO A 127 -7.74 -7.83 -14.03
CA PRO A 127 -6.90 -7.05 -13.14
C PRO A 127 -7.70 -6.21 -12.14
N VAL A 128 -7.24 -6.20 -10.90
CA VAL A 128 -7.77 -5.34 -9.85
C VAL A 128 -7.40 -3.87 -10.14
N LYS A 129 -8.30 -2.96 -9.83
CA LYS A 129 -8.01 -1.52 -9.94
C LYS A 129 -7.09 -1.08 -8.83
N THR A 130 -5.80 -0.90 -9.16
CA THR A 130 -4.73 -0.54 -8.22
C THR A 130 -4.15 0.85 -8.46
N ALA A 131 -4.79 1.64 -9.32
CA ALA A 131 -4.35 2.99 -9.67
C ALA A 131 -5.53 3.94 -9.86
N PHE A 132 -5.25 5.25 -9.94
CA PHE A 132 -6.27 6.24 -10.28
C PHE A 132 -5.75 7.35 -11.19
N ARG A 133 -6.66 7.95 -11.98
CA ARG A 133 -6.48 9.20 -12.71
C ARG A 133 -7.71 10.08 -12.48
N GLY A 134 -7.53 11.26 -11.89
CA GLY A 134 -8.64 12.11 -11.46
C GLY A 134 -9.52 11.43 -10.42
N ARG A 135 -10.77 11.11 -10.81
CA ARG A 135 -11.74 10.39 -9.98
C ARG A 135 -11.96 8.94 -10.41
N THR A 136 -11.29 8.49 -11.47
CA THR A 136 -11.45 7.15 -12.05
C THR A 136 -10.34 6.23 -11.56
N ASP A 137 -10.74 5.03 -11.14
CA ASP A 137 -9.82 3.95 -10.78
C ASP A 137 -9.45 3.13 -12.02
N PHE A 138 -8.17 2.74 -12.11
CA PHE A 138 -7.58 2.06 -13.27
C PHE A 138 -6.96 0.72 -12.89
N SER A 139 -7.02 -0.19 -13.85
CA SER A 139 -6.22 -1.42 -13.96
C SER A 139 -5.51 -1.43 -15.33
N ALA A 140 -4.43 -2.20 -15.46
CA ALA A 140 -3.73 -2.36 -16.73
C ALA A 140 -4.08 -3.71 -17.38
N PHE A 141 -4.15 -3.73 -18.71
CA PHE A 141 -4.49 -4.91 -19.51
C PHE A 141 -3.49 -5.12 -20.65
N GLY A 142 -3.32 -6.37 -21.06
CA GLY A 142 -2.44 -6.76 -22.18
C GLY A 142 -0.97 -6.47 -21.88
N ASN A 143 -0.26 -5.91 -22.84
CA ASN A 143 1.16 -5.53 -22.73
C ASN A 143 1.35 -4.00 -22.66
N SER A 144 0.32 -3.26 -22.26
CA SER A 144 0.34 -1.81 -22.25
C SER A 144 1.02 -1.21 -21.02
N VAL A 145 1.56 -0.01 -21.20
CA VAL A 145 1.99 0.88 -20.13
C VAL A 145 0.91 1.93 -19.95
N THR A 146 0.18 1.89 -18.84
CA THR A 146 -0.94 2.79 -18.58
C THR A 146 -0.50 3.93 -17.67
N GLU A 147 -0.51 5.17 -18.15
CA GLU A 147 -0.21 6.34 -17.32
C GLU A 147 -1.35 6.66 -16.37
N VAL A 148 -0.99 6.91 -15.10
CA VAL A 148 -1.92 7.19 -14.00
C VAL A 148 -1.40 8.33 -13.14
N GLN A 149 -2.16 8.78 -12.15
CA GLN A 149 -1.73 9.84 -11.24
C GLN A 149 -1.30 9.32 -9.86
N GLY A 150 -1.69 8.10 -9.52
CA GLY A 150 -1.29 7.47 -8.28
C GLY A 150 -1.58 5.98 -8.27
N LEU A 151 -0.85 5.26 -7.43
CA LEU A 151 -0.83 3.81 -7.31
C LEU A 151 -1.17 3.38 -5.89
N SER A 152 -1.83 2.25 -5.75
CA SER A 152 -1.95 1.52 -4.48
C SER A 152 -0.69 0.69 -4.23
N GLY A 153 -0.27 0.60 -2.98
CA GLY A 153 1.04 0.08 -2.56
C GLY A 153 1.21 -1.45 -2.58
N TYR A 154 0.47 -2.19 -3.42
CA TYR A 154 0.56 -3.66 -3.46
C TYR A 154 1.91 -4.16 -3.98
N CYS A 155 2.32 -3.68 -5.16
CA CYS A 155 3.61 -3.95 -5.77
C CYS A 155 4.01 -2.73 -6.60
N VAL A 156 4.88 -1.88 -6.06
CA VAL A 156 5.25 -0.57 -6.63
C VAL A 156 6.75 -0.37 -6.60
N GLY A 157 7.34 -0.07 -7.75
CA GLY A 157 8.76 0.27 -7.91
C GLY A 157 8.98 1.79 -7.94
N ILE A 158 10.00 2.26 -7.21
CA ILE A 158 10.29 3.67 -6.98
C ILE A 158 11.81 3.90 -7.11
N PRO A 159 12.29 4.88 -7.88
CA PRO A 159 13.70 5.25 -7.88
C PRO A 159 14.08 5.97 -6.57
N ALA A 160 15.24 5.65 -6.00
CA ALA A 160 15.74 6.27 -4.76
C ALA A 160 15.87 7.80 -4.90
N GLN A 161 16.17 8.30 -6.10
CA GLN A 161 16.23 9.73 -6.40
C GLN A 161 14.94 10.46 -6.05
N LEU A 162 13.76 9.84 -6.26
CA LEU A 162 12.47 10.44 -5.88
C LEU A 162 12.43 10.77 -4.39
N CYS A 163 13.00 9.90 -3.54
CA CYS A 163 13.01 10.12 -2.09
C CYS A 163 13.80 11.39 -1.69
N SER A 164 14.87 11.71 -2.40
CA SER A 164 15.63 12.95 -2.16
C SER A 164 14.89 14.20 -2.66
N GLU A 165 14.07 14.08 -3.72
CA GLU A 165 13.34 15.21 -4.31
C GLU A 165 12.03 15.57 -3.57
N ILE A 166 11.29 14.58 -3.05
CA ILE A 166 9.99 14.82 -2.42
C ILE A 166 9.93 14.37 -0.94
N GLY A 167 11.05 13.86 -0.40
CA GLY A 167 11.09 13.23 0.91
C GLY A 167 10.40 11.87 0.94
N LEU A 168 10.25 11.30 2.12
CA LEU A 168 9.64 10.00 2.35
C LEU A 168 8.12 10.11 2.65
N PRO A 169 7.38 8.99 2.70
CA PRO A 169 5.96 8.99 3.06
C PRO A 169 5.69 9.61 4.44
N ASN A 170 4.57 10.32 4.59
CA ASN A 170 4.23 11.00 5.83
C ASN A 170 3.32 10.13 6.72
N ALA A 171 3.92 9.26 7.54
CA ALA A 171 3.21 8.36 8.45
C ALA A 171 2.40 9.09 9.54
N LYS A 172 2.82 10.31 9.94
CA LYS A 172 2.07 11.10 10.94
C LYS A 172 0.71 11.56 10.42
N ARG A 173 0.59 11.87 9.12
CA ARG A 173 -0.65 12.34 8.49
C ARG A 173 -1.49 11.19 7.94
N LEU A 174 -0.85 10.19 7.37
CA LEU A 174 -1.47 9.05 6.69
C LEU A 174 -0.86 7.74 7.24
N PRO A 175 -1.23 7.30 8.45
CA PRO A 175 -0.53 6.18 9.09
C PRO A 175 -0.75 4.84 8.39
N HIS A 176 -1.94 4.54 7.88
CA HIS A 176 -2.26 3.25 7.30
C HIS A 176 -2.77 3.36 5.85
N TYR A 177 -3.92 4.00 5.64
CA TYR A 177 -4.50 4.16 4.30
C TYR A 177 -4.02 5.42 3.60
N ALA A 178 -3.92 5.34 2.27
CA ALA A 178 -3.60 6.42 1.35
C ALA A 178 -2.17 6.99 1.45
N GLY A 179 -1.30 6.42 2.28
CA GLY A 179 0.11 6.80 2.33
C GLY A 179 0.83 6.56 1.00
N ASP A 180 0.58 5.40 0.40
CA ASP A 180 1.01 4.97 -0.93
C ASP A 180 0.48 5.86 -2.05
N THR A 181 -0.83 5.97 -2.09
CA THR A 181 -1.58 6.73 -3.10
C THR A 181 -1.17 8.21 -3.13
N ILE A 182 -1.01 8.83 -1.97
CA ILE A 182 -0.58 10.24 -1.88
C ILE A 182 0.91 10.39 -2.18
N TYR A 183 1.75 9.43 -1.81
CA TYR A 183 3.17 9.49 -2.15
C TYR A 183 3.39 9.42 -3.66
N THR A 184 2.74 8.49 -4.34
CA THR A 184 2.82 8.36 -5.81
C THR A 184 2.15 9.54 -6.54
N LEU A 185 1.06 10.13 -6.00
CA LEU A 185 0.51 11.38 -6.49
C LEU A 185 1.49 12.56 -6.36
N ARG A 186 2.27 12.62 -5.27
CA ARG A 186 3.32 13.64 -5.11
C ARG A 186 4.44 13.45 -6.13
N ALA A 187 4.80 12.20 -6.45
CA ALA A 187 5.74 11.90 -7.53
C ALA A 187 5.21 12.39 -8.88
N TYR A 188 3.95 12.10 -9.22
CA TYR A 188 3.29 12.62 -10.42
C TYR A 188 3.35 14.15 -10.51
N ARG A 189 3.01 14.85 -9.42
CA ARG A 189 3.06 16.33 -9.36
C ARG A 189 4.46 16.91 -9.43
N LYS A 190 5.48 16.13 -9.09
CA LYS A 190 6.90 16.49 -9.25
C LYS A 190 7.41 16.25 -10.66
N GLY A 191 6.54 15.75 -11.58
CA GLY A 191 6.88 15.49 -12.98
C GLY A 191 7.48 14.11 -13.23
N TYR A 192 7.29 13.16 -12.32
CA TYR A 192 7.56 11.75 -12.58
C TYR A 192 6.39 11.13 -13.36
N ARG A 193 6.72 10.26 -14.32
CA ARG A 193 5.70 9.41 -14.93
C ARG A 193 5.28 8.34 -13.95
N VAL A 194 4.00 8.24 -13.66
CA VAL A 194 3.45 7.19 -12.80
C VAL A 194 2.65 6.25 -13.68
N VAL A 195 3.01 4.97 -13.69
CA VAL A 195 2.45 4.00 -14.65
C VAL A 195 2.06 2.68 -14.00
N LEU A 196 1.08 1.99 -14.60
CA LEU A 196 0.85 0.56 -14.44
C LEU A 196 1.46 -0.20 -15.61
N LEU A 197 2.20 -1.26 -15.32
CA LEU A 197 2.76 -2.18 -16.30
C LEU A 197 1.86 -3.42 -16.39
N ALA A 198 1.21 -3.62 -17.55
CA ALA A 198 0.29 -4.73 -17.73
C ALA A 198 1.02 -6.10 -17.87
N ASP A 199 2.27 -6.05 -18.31
CA ASP A 199 3.17 -7.21 -18.47
C ASP A 199 3.93 -7.58 -17.18
N ALA A 200 3.91 -6.72 -16.15
CA ALA A 200 4.40 -7.03 -14.82
C ALA A 200 3.21 -7.45 -13.93
N LYS A 201 3.07 -8.76 -13.70
CA LYS A 201 1.88 -9.32 -13.05
C LYS A 201 2.14 -9.75 -11.60
N ALA A 202 1.14 -9.58 -10.73
CA ALA A 202 1.18 -10.05 -9.35
C ALA A 202 -0.19 -10.57 -8.90
N CYS A 203 -0.20 -11.64 -8.10
CA CYS A 203 -1.42 -12.25 -7.57
C CYS A 203 -1.69 -11.76 -6.15
N LEU A 204 -2.90 -11.29 -5.87
CA LEU A 204 -3.37 -10.92 -4.54
C LEU A 204 -4.06 -12.11 -3.88
N LEU A 205 -3.58 -12.51 -2.70
CA LEU A 205 -4.09 -13.67 -1.95
C LEU A 205 -5.42 -13.37 -1.26
N ASP A 206 -5.60 -12.16 -0.76
CA ASP A 206 -6.80 -11.77 -0.03
C ASP A 206 -7.84 -11.11 -0.95
N LYS A 207 -9.12 -11.42 -0.70
CA LYS A 207 -10.23 -10.67 -1.29
C LYS A 207 -10.27 -9.30 -0.62
N HIS A 208 -9.97 -8.25 -1.38
CA HIS A 208 -10.13 -6.90 -0.88
C HIS A 208 -11.61 -6.61 -0.63
N ASP A 209 -11.93 -6.24 0.62
CA ASP A 209 -13.25 -5.75 0.98
C ASP A 209 -13.51 -4.40 0.30
N GLN A 210 -14.27 -4.43 -0.79
CA GLN A 210 -14.68 -3.25 -1.55
C GLN A 210 -15.98 -2.62 -1.03
N SER A 211 -16.49 -3.08 0.13
CA SER A 211 -17.73 -2.55 0.69
C SER A 211 -17.61 -1.06 1.00
N GLY A 212 -18.64 -0.32 0.59
CA GLY A 212 -18.74 1.10 0.87
C GLY A 212 -19.11 1.39 2.34
N PHE A 213 -19.14 2.67 2.70
CA PHE A 213 -19.46 3.08 4.08
C PHE A 213 -20.84 2.61 4.53
N LYS A 214 -21.85 2.67 3.64
CA LYS A 214 -23.24 2.26 3.93
C LYS A 214 -23.30 0.80 4.29
N GLU A 215 -22.72 -0.07 3.46
CA GLU A 215 -22.67 -1.52 3.66
C GLU A 215 -21.95 -1.88 4.97
N ARG A 216 -20.83 -1.21 5.26
CA ARG A 216 -20.09 -1.38 6.53
C ARG A 216 -20.90 -0.95 7.75
N ALA A 217 -21.65 0.17 7.65
CA ALA A 217 -22.51 0.64 8.73
C ALA A 217 -23.69 -0.33 8.98
N GLN A 218 -24.28 -0.87 7.92
CA GLN A 218 -25.35 -1.86 7.99
C GLN A 218 -24.88 -3.23 8.51
N ALA A 219 -23.71 -3.69 8.07
CA ALA A 219 -23.13 -4.96 8.49
C ALA A 219 -22.49 -4.92 9.89
N SER A 220 -22.41 -3.75 10.52
CA SER A 220 -21.76 -3.57 11.81
C SER A 220 -22.53 -4.26 12.94
N ARG A 221 -21.88 -5.23 13.60
CA ARG A 221 -22.38 -5.88 14.83
C ARG A 221 -22.15 -5.06 16.09
N TYR A 222 -21.53 -3.88 15.98
CA TYR A 222 -21.22 -3.00 17.11
C TYR A 222 -22.36 -2.02 17.39
N GLY A 223 -22.59 -1.71 18.67
CA GLY A 223 -23.41 -0.55 19.03
C GLY A 223 -22.82 0.75 18.44
N ARG A 224 -23.67 1.77 18.22
CA ARG A 224 -23.32 3.02 17.52
C ARG A 224 -22.03 3.68 18.04
N GLY A 225 -21.86 3.79 19.35
CA GLY A 225 -20.66 4.42 19.93
C GLY A 225 -19.36 3.68 19.59
N LYS A 226 -19.37 2.34 19.68
CA LYS A 226 -18.21 1.50 19.32
C LYS A 226 -17.93 1.54 17.81
N PHE A 227 -18.98 1.57 16.98
CA PHE A 227 -18.84 1.75 15.53
C PHE A 227 -18.17 3.07 15.21
N ILE A 228 -18.64 4.20 15.78
CA ILE A 228 -18.05 5.53 15.60
C ILE A 228 -16.57 5.52 15.97
N ARG A 229 -16.23 4.99 17.16
CA ARG A 229 -14.85 4.94 17.61
C ARG A 229 -13.96 4.14 16.64
N LYS A 230 -14.37 2.92 16.28
CA LYS A 230 -13.59 2.04 15.39
C LYS A 230 -13.45 2.61 13.98
N THR A 231 -14.50 3.24 13.46
CA THR A 231 -14.54 3.74 12.10
C THR A 231 -13.77 5.04 11.95
N PHE A 232 -13.94 5.99 12.86
CA PHE A 232 -13.45 7.35 12.67
C PHE A 232 -12.19 7.70 13.45
N PHE A 233 -11.87 6.95 14.50
CA PHE A 233 -10.76 7.29 15.39
C PHE A 233 -9.65 6.23 15.44
N GLU A 234 -9.85 5.02 14.93
CA GLU A 234 -8.79 4.02 14.81
C GLU A 234 -7.95 4.26 13.55
N LYS A 235 -6.62 4.32 13.69
CA LYS A 235 -5.67 4.58 12.59
C LYS A 235 -5.71 3.53 11.47
N LYS A 236 -6.12 2.29 11.79
CA LYS A 236 -6.34 1.19 10.82
C LYS A 236 -7.62 1.35 10.00
N SER A 237 -8.48 2.31 10.29
CA SER A 237 -9.70 2.52 9.52
C SER A 237 -9.45 3.34 8.27
N MET A 238 -9.98 2.89 7.14
CA MET A 238 -10.00 3.70 5.90
C MET A 238 -10.81 5.00 6.04
N TYR A 239 -11.65 5.11 7.09
CA TYR A 239 -12.43 6.31 7.41
C TYR A 239 -11.83 7.13 8.56
N TYR A 240 -10.61 6.84 8.98
CA TYR A 240 -9.91 7.59 10.01
C TYR A 240 -9.91 9.08 9.69
N LEU A 241 -10.59 9.91 10.51
CA LEU A 241 -10.89 11.31 10.17
C LEU A 241 -9.66 12.14 9.83
N ARG A 242 -8.61 12.06 10.66
CA ARG A 242 -7.36 12.78 10.40
C ARG A 242 -6.71 12.35 9.08
N GLY A 243 -6.69 11.05 8.79
CA GLY A 243 -6.17 10.51 7.54
C GLY A 243 -7.01 10.97 6.34
N GLN A 244 -8.33 10.93 6.45
CA GLN A 244 -9.24 11.39 5.40
C GLN A 244 -9.13 12.90 5.11
N TYR A 245 -8.98 13.72 6.16
CA TYR A 245 -8.72 15.16 5.98
C TYR A 245 -7.44 15.39 5.16
N TRP A 246 -6.33 14.74 5.53
CA TRP A 246 -5.07 14.89 4.80
C TRP A 246 -5.12 14.28 3.40
N TYR A 247 -5.79 13.13 3.23
CA TYR A 247 -6.00 12.54 1.90
C TYR A 247 -6.67 13.53 0.94
N HIS A 248 -7.80 14.13 1.34
CA HIS A 248 -8.53 15.07 0.50
C HIS A 248 -7.74 16.38 0.29
N SER A 249 -7.07 16.87 1.32
CA SER A 249 -6.22 18.07 1.23
C SER A 249 -5.04 17.86 0.26
N TYR A 250 -4.39 16.70 0.31
CA TYR A 250 -3.34 16.37 -0.67
C TYR A 250 -3.90 16.13 -2.07
N LYS A 251 -5.03 15.45 -2.19
CA LYS A 251 -5.59 15.08 -3.50
C LYS A 251 -6.15 16.27 -4.27
N TYR A 252 -6.82 17.20 -3.61
CA TYR A 252 -7.54 18.31 -4.26
C TYR A 252 -6.94 19.69 -3.97
N GLY A 253 -5.96 19.79 -3.07
CA GLY A 253 -5.43 21.06 -2.57
C GLY A 253 -6.35 21.72 -1.52
N PHE A 254 -5.80 22.70 -0.79
CA PHE A 254 -6.57 23.55 0.11
C PHE A 254 -7.05 24.81 -0.64
N PRO A 255 -8.31 25.31 -0.48
CA PRO A 255 -9.34 24.85 0.47
C PRO A 255 -10.27 23.73 -0.07
N VAL A 256 -10.18 23.39 -1.36
CA VAL A 256 -11.10 22.43 -2.03
C VAL A 256 -11.14 21.08 -1.32
N GLY A 257 -9.98 20.56 -0.92
CA GLY A 257 -9.89 19.29 -0.18
C GLY A 257 -10.58 19.34 1.18
N ALA A 258 -10.51 20.47 1.89
CA ALA A 258 -11.20 20.66 3.16
C ALA A 258 -12.72 20.65 2.98
N ILE A 259 -13.24 21.36 1.96
CA ILE A 259 -14.68 21.37 1.63
C ILE A 259 -15.14 19.95 1.27
N TYR A 260 -14.37 19.25 0.44
CA TYR A 260 -14.69 17.86 0.05
C TYR A 260 -14.74 16.93 1.26
N PHE A 261 -13.80 17.06 2.19
CA PHE A 261 -13.79 16.32 3.45
C PHE A 261 -15.02 16.62 4.30
N LEU A 262 -15.42 17.88 4.45
CA LEU A 262 -16.62 18.27 5.19
C LEU A 262 -17.89 17.64 4.59
N CYS A 263 -18.05 17.67 3.27
CA CYS A 263 -19.17 17.00 2.58
C CYS A 263 -19.20 15.50 2.87
N LYS A 264 -18.03 14.84 2.86
CA LYS A 264 -17.90 13.42 3.23
C LYS A 264 -18.29 13.18 4.69
N LEU A 265 -17.82 14.02 5.60
CA LEU A 265 -18.11 13.92 7.02
C LEU A 265 -19.62 14.03 7.30
N LEU A 266 -20.31 15.00 6.70
CA LEU A 266 -21.76 15.15 6.79
C LEU A 266 -22.49 13.89 6.29
N ARG A 267 -22.08 13.36 5.12
CA ARG A 267 -22.65 12.12 4.58
C ARG A 267 -22.42 10.91 5.53
N TRP A 268 -21.22 10.75 6.07
CA TRP A 268 -20.91 9.66 7.00
C TRP A 268 -21.67 9.79 8.31
N SER A 269 -21.84 10.99 8.85
CA SER A 269 -22.63 11.26 10.04
C SER A 269 -24.11 10.87 9.82
N PHE A 270 -24.70 11.28 8.71
CA PHE A 270 -26.05 10.90 8.33
C PHE A 270 -26.22 9.36 8.21
N LEU A 271 -25.32 8.68 7.49
CA LEU A 271 -25.37 7.24 7.31
C LEU A 271 -25.15 6.49 8.64
N THR A 272 -24.28 6.99 9.51
CA THR A 272 -24.07 6.43 10.85
C THR A 272 -25.33 6.56 11.69
N GLY A 273 -25.99 7.72 11.68
CA GLY A 273 -27.25 7.93 12.38
C GLY A 273 -28.35 6.97 11.91
N ARG A 274 -28.41 6.72 10.60
CA ARG A 274 -29.46 5.91 9.98
C ARG A 274 -29.23 4.39 10.11
N TYR A 275 -28.00 3.91 10.03
CA TYR A 275 -27.72 2.48 9.87
C TYR A 275 -26.89 1.85 11.00
N ALA A 276 -26.02 2.60 11.68
CA ALA A 276 -25.18 2.04 12.71
C ALA A 276 -25.95 1.76 14.01
N GLY A 277 -25.84 0.55 14.53
CA GLY A 277 -26.49 0.15 15.80
C GLY A 277 -27.95 -0.29 15.66
N GLN A 278 -28.49 -0.39 14.45
CA GLN A 278 -29.74 -1.10 14.22
C GLN A 278 -29.41 -2.60 14.33
N ARG A 279 -30.01 -3.30 15.32
CA ARG A 279 -29.95 -4.77 15.37
C ARG A 279 -30.71 -5.28 14.15
N GLN A 280 -30.08 -6.14 13.35
CA GLN A 280 -30.82 -6.97 12.42
C GLN A 280 -31.74 -7.86 13.27
N SER A 281 -33.03 -7.55 13.26
CA SER A 281 -34.09 -8.39 13.86
C SER A 281 -34.19 -9.70 13.11
#